data_51c3964b9e05cbd9ff525b82016bd286
#
_entry.id   51c3964b9e05cbd9ff525b82016bd286
#
_cell.length_a   1.000
_cell.length_b   1.000
_cell.length_c   1.000
_cell.angle_alpha   90.00
_cell.angle_beta   90.00
_cell.angle_gamma   90.00
#
_symmetry.space_group_name_H-M   'P 1'
#
loop_
_entity.id
_entity.type
_entity.pdbx_description
1 polymer ?
#
loop_
_entity_poly.entity_id
_entity_poly.type
_entity_poly.pdbx_seq_one_letter_code
_entity_poly.pdbx_strand_id
1 'polypeptide(L)'
;MEIYTVTFFGHRHLSDPFGIEARLELILRDLITSKEYVEFLVGRDGEFDQIVSSAVLRYKKRNDAGNCSLTWVMPYMKSEYSHNRENYDSYYDLVEVCEQSAMLE
;
A
#
# COMPACT_ATOMS: atom_id res chain seq x y z
N MET A 1 11.91 -2.81 -18.18
CA MET A 1 10.90 -1.95 -17.53
C MET A 1 11.44 -1.41 -16.21
N GLU A 2 11.24 -0.13 -15.98
CA GLU A 2 11.69 0.51 -14.76
C GLU A 2 10.55 0.52 -13.74
N ILE A 3 10.82 0.03 -12.53
CA ILE A 3 9.84 -0.01 -11.44
C ILE A 3 10.21 1.06 -10.41
N TYR A 4 9.28 1.95 -10.17
CA TYR A 4 9.42 3.01 -9.17
C TYR A 4 8.71 2.57 -7.89
N THR A 5 9.48 2.40 -6.81
CA THR A 5 8.94 1.91 -5.55
C THR A 5 8.70 3.06 -4.58
N VAL A 6 7.51 3.12 -4.03
CA VAL A 6 7.09 4.21 -3.14
C VAL A 6 6.62 3.61 -1.81
N THR A 7 7.13 4.18 -0.71
CA THR A 7 6.65 3.88 0.63
C THR A 7 6.05 5.14 1.23
N PHE A 8 5.15 4.95 2.17
CA PHE A 8 4.47 6.06 2.82
C PHE A 8 4.70 6.01 4.33
N PHE A 9 4.91 7.18 4.92
CA PHE A 9 5.05 7.32 6.36
C PHE A 9 4.04 8.34 6.86
N GLY A 10 3.36 8.03 7.94
CA GLY A 10 2.38 8.93 8.53
C GLY A 10 2.05 8.54 9.95
N HIS A 11 1.24 9.37 10.58
CA HIS A 11 0.80 9.12 11.95
C HIS A 11 -0.25 8.02 12.01
N ARG A 12 -0.26 7.29 13.12
CA ARG A 12 -1.26 6.24 13.33
C ARG A 12 -2.67 6.80 13.43
N HIS A 13 -2.80 8.00 13.99
CA HIS A 13 -4.09 8.67 14.15
C HIS A 13 -4.06 9.98 13.39
N LEU A 14 -5.09 10.22 12.60
CA LEU A 14 -5.18 11.39 11.73
C LEU A 14 -6.30 12.30 12.19
N SER A 15 -6.03 13.60 12.19
CA SER A 15 -7.03 14.61 12.54
C SER A 15 -7.88 15.02 11.35
N ASP A 16 -7.38 14.84 10.12
CA ASP A 16 -8.07 15.24 8.89
C ASP A 16 -7.91 14.17 7.80
N PRO A 17 -8.61 13.02 7.94
CA PRO A 17 -8.48 11.94 6.96
C PRO A 17 -8.92 12.34 5.55
N PHE A 18 -9.96 13.16 5.42
CA PHE A 18 -10.49 13.55 4.12
C PHE A 18 -9.52 14.45 3.34
N GLY A 19 -8.87 15.39 4.02
CA GLY A 19 -7.89 16.26 3.40
C GLY A 19 -6.66 15.49 2.93
N ILE A 20 -6.23 14.51 3.73
CA ILE A 20 -5.11 13.64 3.37
C ILE A 20 -5.46 12.79 2.16
N GLU A 21 -6.67 12.23 2.14
CA GLU A 21 -7.13 11.39 1.02
C GLU A 21 -7.16 12.17 -0.29
N ALA A 22 -7.64 13.41 -0.27
CA ALA A 22 -7.67 14.25 -1.45
C ALA A 22 -6.26 14.54 -1.99
N ARG A 23 -5.31 14.81 -1.09
CA ARG A 23 -3.91 15.02 -1.48
C ARG A 23 -3.26 13.76 -2.02
N LEU A 24 -3.58 12.61 -1.44
CA LEU A 24 -3.08 11.33 -1.92
C LEU A 24 -3.54 11.06 -3.35
N GLU A 25 -4.78 11.33 -3.68
CA GLU A 25 -5.27 11.12 -5.04
C GLU A 25 -4.47 11.90 -6.07
N LEU A 26 -4.10 13.13 -5.76
CA LEU A 26 -3.27 13.93 -6.66
C LEU A 26 -1.88 13.34 -6.82
N ILE A 27 -1.26 12.92 -5.72
CA ILE A 27 0.07 12.31 -5.74
C ILE A 27 0.04 10.99 -6.52
N LEU A 28 -0.96 10.15 -6.29
CA LEU A 28 -1.09 8.88 -6.99
C LEU A 28 -1.24 9.10 -8.49
N ARG A 29 -2.08 10.05 -8.88
CA ARG A 29 -2.27 10.36 -10.28
C ARG A 29 -0.96 10.79 -10.94
N ASP A 30 -0.22 11.70 -10.29
CA ASP A 30 1.05 12.18 -10.82
C ASP A 30 2.08 11.05 -10.96
N LEU A 31 2.18 10.18 -9.96
CA LEU A 31 3.11 9.06 -10.01
C LEU A 31 2.72 8.05 -11.09
N ILE A 32 1.47 7.61 -11.08
CA ILE A 32 1.02 6.55 -11.98
C ILE A 32 1.02 7.00 -13.44
N THR A 33 0.71 8.26 -13.70
CA THR A 33 0.72 8.77 -15.07
C THR A 33 2.10 9.13 -15.58
N SER A 34 3.06 9.41 -14.71
CA SER A 34 4.40 9.82 -15.10
C SER A 34 5.43 8.70 -15.11
N LYS A 35 5.17 7.58 -14.45
CA LYS A 35 6.13 6.47 -14.35
C LYS A 35 5.68 5.27 -15.17
N GLU A 36 6.65 4.47 -15.58
CA GLU A 36 6.38 3.26 -16.32
C GLU A 36 5.60 2.25 -15.49
N TYR A 37 6.06 2.05 -14.25
CA TYR A 37 5.39 1.18 -13.29
C TYR A 37 5.68 1.66 -11.88
N VAL A 38 4.66 1.66 -11.01
CA VAL A 38 4.79 2.10 -9.62
C VAL A 38 4.36 0.97 -8.68
N GLU A 39 5.27 0.62 -7.77
CA GLU A 39 4.96 -0.32 -6.71
C GLU A 39 4.77 0.46 -5.40
N PHE A 40 3.60 0.34 -4.79
CA PHE A 40 3.30 0.99 -3.52
C PHE A 40 3.44 -0.04 -2.39
N LEU A 41 4.31 0.28 -1.42
CA LEU A 41 4.53 -0.57 -0.26
C LEU A 41 3.84 0.04 0.94
N VAL A 42 3.01 -0.73 1.62
CA VAL A 42 2.27 -0.25 2.79
C VAL A 42 2.37 -1.25 3.94
N GLY A 43 2.29 -0.72 5.16
CA GLY A 43 2.00 -1.54 6.33
C GLY A 43 0.50 -1.48 6.62
N ARG A 44 0.08 -1.95 7.78
CA ARG A 44 -1.31 -1.80 8.24
C ARG A 44 -1.34 -1.43 9.72
N ASP A 45 -0.38 -0.60 10.13
CA ASP A 45 -0.19 -0.30 11.54
C ASP A 45 -0.99 0.91 12.03
N GLY A 46 -1.66 1.63 11.15
CA GLY A 46 -2.43 2.80 11.53
C GLY A 46 -3.36 3.30 10.44
N GLU A 47 -4.08 4.37 10.74
CA GLU A 47 -5.05 4.95 9.81
C GLU A 47 -4.44 5.39 8.49
N PHE A 48 -3.26 5.99 8.54
CA PHE A 48 -2.62 6.51 7.33
C PHE A 48 -2.34 5.37 6.33
N ASP A 49 -1.81 4.26 6.81
CA ASP A 49 -1.52 3.11 5.95
C ASP A 49 -2.79 2.57 5.30
N GLN A 50 -3.88 2.54 6.04
CA GLN A 50 -5.16 2.06 5.52
C GLN A 50 -5.76 3.04 4.51
N ILE A 51 -5.60 4.33 4.74
CA ILE A 51 -6.05 5.34 3.78
C ILE A 51 -5.28 5.24 2.48
N VAL A 52 -3.96 5.06 2.56
CA VAL A 52 -3.11 4.88 1.38
C VAL A 52 -3.55 3.65 0.59
N SER A 53 -3.75 2.51 1.27
CA SER A 53 -4.18 1.28 0.61
C SER A 53 -5.50 1.46 -0.12
N SER A 54 -6.49 2.07 0.55
CA SER A 54 -7.79 2.33 -0.05
C SER A 54 -7.70 3.27 -1.24
N ALA A 55 -6.86 4.31 -1.13
CA ALA A 55 -6.71 5.29 -2.19
C ALA A 55 -6.08 4.66 -3.45
N VAL A 56 -5.04 3.84 -3.26
CA VAL A 56 -4.38 3.14 -4.38
C VAL A 56 -5.36 2.23 -5.10
N LEU A 57 -6.09 1.41 -4.36
CA LEU A 57 -7.04 0.47 -4.95
C LEU A 57 -8.18 1.20 -5.66
N ARG A 58 -8.68 2.27 -5.07
CA ARG A 58 -9.74 3.08 -5.68
C ARG A 58 -9.28 3.72 -6.96
N TYR A 59 -8.08 4.28 -6.97
CA TYR A 59 -7.51 4.88 -8.16
C TYR A 59 -7.33 3.84 -9.26
N LYS A 60 -6.75 2.70 -8.92
CA LYS A 60 -6.49 1.61 -9.86
C LYS A 60 -7.78 1.14 -10.51
N LYS A 61 -8.83 0.96 -9.73
CA LYS A 61 -10.12 0.49 -10.21
C LYS A 61 -10.83 1.54 -11.08
N ARG A 62 -10.82 2.80 -10.64
CA ARG A 62 -11.49 3.90 -11.34
C ARG A 62 -10.89 4.19 -12.71
N ASN A 63 -9.58 4.09 -12.81
CA ASN A 63 -8.83 4.47 -14.00
C ASN A 63 -8.34 3.27 -14.80
N ASP A 64 -8.72 2.06 -14.39
CA ASP A 64 -8.26 0.82 -15.02
C ASP A 64 -6.73 0.83 -15.19
N ALA A 65 -6.03 1.26 -14.15
CA ALA A 65 -4.58 1.42 -14.21
C ALA A 65 -3.88 0.08 -14.03
N GLY A 66 -3.18 -0.35 -15.06
CA GLY A 66 -2.44 -1.62 -15.05
C GLY A 66 -0.97 -1.47 -14.72
N ASN A 67 -0.48 -0.24 -14.49
CA ASN A 67 0.93 0.02 -14.24
C ASN A 67 1.23 0.36 -12.77
N CYS A 68 0.47 -0.21 -11.85
CA CYS A 68 0.74 -0.05 -10.43
C CYS A 68 0.31 -1.28 -9.64
N SER A 69 0.96 -1.48 -8.50
CA SER A 69 0.64 -2.57 -7.60
C SER A 69 0.71 -2.09 -6.15
N LEU A 70 -0.04 -2.78 -5.30
CA LEU A 70 -0.08 -2.51 -3.86
C LEU A 70 0.44 -3.74 -3.11
N THR A 71 1.50 -3.57 -2.34
CA THR A 71 2.12 -4.63 -1.56
C THR A 71 2.01 -4.33 -0.08
N TRP A 72 1.51 -5.29 0.68
CA TRP A 72 1.52 -5.22 2.14
C TRP A 72 2.80 -5.85 2.65
N VAL A 73 3.63 -5.06 3.30
CA VAL A 73 4.90 -5.52 3.88
C VAL A 73 4.74 -5.60 5.39
N MET A 74 5.04 -6.77 5.95
CA MET A 74 4.98 -6.94 7.40
C MET A 74 6.30 -7.51 7.92
N PRO A 75 6.77 -7.09 9.11
CA PRO A 75 8.06 -7.54 9.64
C PRO A 75 8.03 -9.01 10.08
N TYR A 76 6.86 -9.51 10.42
CA TYR A 76 6.65 -10.91 10.81
C TYR A 76 5.22 -11.30 10.43
N MET A 77 4.95 -12.60 10.39
CA MET A 77 3.62 -13.10 10.08
C MET A 77 2.63 -12.68 11.15
N LYS A 78 1.71 -11.79 10.79
CA LYS A 78 0.68 -11.30 11.71
C LYS A 78 -0.50 -12.28 11.74
N SER A 79 -1.06 -12.49 12.92
CA SER A 79 -2.22 -13.36 13.07
C SER A 79 -3.43 -12.85 12.28
N GLU A 80 -3.56 -11.53 12.17
CA GLU A 80 -4.57 -10.92 11.33
C GLU A 80 -4.53 -11.47 9.90
N TYR A 81 -3.35 -11.52 9.31
CA TYR A 81 -3.19 -12.05 7.97
C TYR A 81 -3.38 -13.57 7.92
N SER A 82 -2.77 -14.31 8.84
CA SER A 82 -2.85 -15.77 8.79
C SER A 82 -4.25 -16.32 8.97
N HIS A 83 -5.12 -15.58 9.67
CA HIS A 83 -6.51 -15.98 9.87
C HIS A 83 -7.45 -15.58 8.73
N ASN A 84 -7.01 -14.68 7.84
CA ASN A 84 -7.84 -14.17 6.75
C ASN A 84 -7.08 -14.06 5.43
N ARG A 85 -6.24 -15.04 5.15
CA ARG A 85 -5.37 -15.01 3.96
C ARG A 85 -6.09 -14.72 2.66
N GLU A 86 -7.18 -15.43 2.42
CA GLU A 86 -7.92 -15.28 1.17
C GLU A 86 -8.38 -13.84 0.96
N ASN A 87 -8.89 -13.21 2.01
CA ASN A 87 -9.39 -11.84 1.90
C ASN A 87 -8.28 -10.86 1.61
N TYR A 88 -7.14 -11.00 2.30
CA TYR A 88 -6.02 -10.08 2.10
C TYR A 88 -5.29 -10.35 0.79
N ASP A 89 -5.15 -11.59 0.38
CA ASP A 89 -4.51 -11.93 -0.89
C ASP A 89 -5.33 -11.45 -2.09
N SER A 90 -6.64 -11.29 -1.94
CA SER A 90 -7.45 -10.70 -2.99
C SER A 90 -7.46 -9.17 -2.96
N TYR A 91 -7.11 -8.58 -1.81
CA TYR A 91 -7.05 -7.13 -1.63
C TYR A 91 -5.72 -6.54 -2.09
N TYR A 92 -4.61 -7.19 -1.72
CA TYR A 92 -3.27 -6.74 -2.07
C TYR A 92 -2.73 -7.54 -3.24
N ASP A 93 -1.97 -6.88 -4.12
CA ASP A 93 -1.32 -7.56 -5.24
C ASP A 93 -0.25 -8.53 -4.74
N LEU A 94 0.41 -8.18 -3.64
CA LEU A 94 1.43 -9.02 -3.04
C LEU A 94 1.46 -8.78 -1.53
N VAL A 95 1.76 -9.83 -0.78
CA VAL A 95 1.99 -9.75 0.67
C VAL A 95 3.39 -10.29 0.94
N GLU A 96 4.24 -9.48 1.56
CA GLU A 96 5.61 -9.86 1.89
C GLU A 96 5.82 -9.89 3.40
N VAL A 97 6.47 -10.95 3.87
CA VAL A 97 6.83 -11.12 5.27
C VAL A 97 8.36 -11.08 5.39
N CYS A 98 8.88 -10.16 6.20
CA CYS A 98 10.31 -9.95 6.35
C CYS A 98 10.89 -10.67 7.59
N GLU A 99 10.25 -11.75 7.97
CA GLU A 99 10.59 -12.48 9.20
C GLU A 99 12.05 -12.91 9.28
N GLN A 100 12.61 -13.34 8.17
CA GLN A 100 14.00 -13.75 8.12
C GLN A 100 14.97 -12.62 8.39
N SER A 101 14.66 -11.44 7.90
CA SER A 101 15.49 -10.26 8.14
C SER A 101 15.55 -9.93 9.62
N ALA A 102 14.44 -10.07 10.32
CA ALA A 102 14.38 -9.86 11.76
C ALA A 102 15.19 -10.89 12.52
N MET A 103 15.23 -12.11 12.03
CA MET A 103 15.94 -13.20 12.68
C MET A 103 17.46 -13.12 12.56
N LEU A 104 17.95 -12.38 11.59
CA LEU A 104 19.38 -12.23 11.37
C LEU A 104 20.04 -11.28 12.37
N GLU A 105 19.26 -10.59 13.13
CA GLU A 105 19.76 -9.68 14.14
C GLU A 105 19.98 -10.37 15.48
#